data_be794458d2ed3b830de0b372f6d17c8b
#
_entry.id   be794458d2ed3b830de0b372f6d17c8b
#
_cell.length_a   1.000
_cell.length_b   1.000
_cell.length_c   1.000
_cell.angle_alpha   90.00
_cell.angle_beta   90.00
_cell.angle_gamma   90.00
#
_symmetry.space_group_name_H-M   'P 1'
#
loop_
_entity.id
_entity.type
_entity.pdbx_description
1 polymer ?
#
loop_
_entity_poly.entity_id
_entity_poly.type
_entity_poly.pdbx_seq_one_letter_code
_entity_poly.pdbx_strand_id
1 'polypeptide(L)'
;MAQDNHPEYHSHGMPFRRLGNSGLRVPLFSLGGWLTLGGSVKGDPVKDIIKTAWDNGINMFDCAESYAGGQSEIEIGRVIKELGFRRSDLIVTTKIFWGTREGPNASGLSRKHIIEGTKESLARLQMDYVDVIFAHRADHTVPMEEVVRAFNFVIEQGWAFYWGTSEWSAQEIEEAHHIASRLHLIAPIAEQCEHHMLKRERPEREYSPLYRNYNMSTTVFSALAGGFLTGKYNEGIPEGSRLAVEQEEQFKKKAQWLESPEGKKQIEKIRKLTEFAEQEVGCKISHLALAWVARNPNTSTVILGASRPEQITDNLKALEILPKLTPVVLDRIDEILENKPEPWPTYGRPFLDPISRLKVI
;
A
#
# COMPACT_ATOMS: atom_id res chain seq x y z
N MET A 1 -27.61 -2.35 -29.51
CA MET A 1 -26.62 -2.35 -28.43
C MET A 1 -25.41 -1.59 -28.97
N ALA A 2 -24.97 -0.52 -28.34
CA ALA A 2 -23.75 0.15 -28.73
C ALA A 2 -22.60 -0.86 -28.59
N GLN A 3 -21.73 -0.96 -29.62
CA GLN A 3 -20.51 -1.75 -29.48
C GLN A 3 -19.71 -1.20 -28.32
N ASP A 4 -19.38 -2.08 -27.37
CA ASP A 4 -18.51 -1.76 -26.26
C ASP A 4 -17.07 -1.65 -26.81
N ASN A 5 -16.57 -0.42 -26.88
CA ASN A 5 -15.26 -0.11 -27.45
C ASN A 5 -14.15 0.01 -26.39
N HIS A 6 -14.42 -0.38 -25.14
CA HIS A 6 -13.41 -0.37 -24.09
C HIS A 6 -12.39 -1.51 -24.28
N PRO A 7 -11.09 -1.30 -24.01
CA PRO A 7 -10.12 -2.38 -23.93
C PRO A 7 -10.57 -3.42 -22.89
N GLU A 8 -10.50 -4.70 -23.26
CA GLU A 8 -10.85 -5.79 -22.33
C GLU A 8 -9.72 -5.97 -21.31
N TYR A 9 -10.12 -6.12 -20.02
CA TYR A 9 -9.17 -6.41 -18.95
C TYR A 9 -8.80 -7.89 -18.91
N HIS A 10 -7.51 -8.19 -18.84
CA HIS A 10 -6.98 -9.53 -18.64
C HIS A 10 -6.06 -9.58 -17.43
N SER A 11 -6.27 -10.54 -16.55
CA SER A 11 -5.46 -10.66 -15.30
C SER A 11 -4.02 -11.14 -15.54
N HIS A 12 -3.74 -11.75 -16.68
CA HIS A 12 -2.41 -12.28 -17.05
C HIS A 12 -1.74 -13.13 -15.94
N GLY A 13 -2.55 -13.89 -15.19
CA GLY A 13 -2.05 -14.71 -14.07
C GLY A 13 -1.81 -13.94 -12.77
N MET A 14 -2.15 -12.66 -12.69
CA MET A 14 -2.12 -11.89 -11.44
C MET A 14 -3.08 -12.51 -10.43
N PRO A 15 -2.60 -12.91 -9.24
CA PRO A 15 -3.48 -13.37 -8.17
C PRO A 15 -4.33 -12.24 -7.61
N PHE A 16 -5.55 -12.57 -7.20
CA PHE A 16 -6.45 -11.63 -6.52
C PHE A 16 -6.74 -12.07 -5.10
N ARG A 17 -6.83 -11.12 -4.18
CA ARG A 17 -7.19 -11.33 -2.78
C ARG A 17 -8.37 -10.46 -2.39
N ARG A 18 -9.11 -10.88 -1.38
CA ARG A 18 -10.15 -10.02 -0.78
C ARG A 18 -9.49 -8.86 -0.04
N LEU A 19 -10.11 -7.69 -0.12
CA LEU A 19 -9.71 -6.55 0.68
C LEU A 19 -10.48 -6.56 2.00
N GLY A 20 -9.81 -7.00 3.05
CA GLY A 20 -10.38 -7.11 4.39
C GLY A 20 -11.66 -7.95 4.43
N ASN A 21 -12.62 -7.53 5.23
CA ASN A 21 -13.92 -8.16 5.38
C ASN A 21 -14.95 -7.69 4.31
N SER A 22 -14.48 -7.42 3.11
CA SER A 22 -15.35 -6.99 2.00
C SER A 22 -15.45 -8.04 0.90
N GLY A 23 -16.37 -7.87 -0.04
CA GLY A 23 -16.43 -8.66 -1.27
C GLY A 23 -15.45 -8.21 -2.34
N LEU A 24 -14.78 -7.05 -2.16
CA LEU A 24 -13.87 -6.49 -3.15
C LEU A 24 -12.63 -7.37 -3.30
N ARG A 25 -12.29 -7.69 -4.54
CA ARG A 25 -11.07 -8.43 -4.90
C ARG A 25 -10.08 -7.47 -5.54
N VAL A 26 -8.88 -7.40 -4.97
CA VAL A 26 -7.77 -6.56 -5.44
C VAL A 26 -6.63 -7.41 -5.98
N PRO A 27 -5.87 -6.94 -6.99
CA PRO A 27 -4.72 -7.65 -7.49
C PRO A 27 -3.61 -7.69 -6.42
N LEU A 28 -2.83 -8.75 -6.40
CA LEU A 28 -1.74 -8.91 -5.41
C LEU A 28 -0.68 -7.80 -5.51
N PHE A 29 -0.48 -7.27 -6.70
CA PHE A 29 0.31 -6.06 -6.95
C PHE A 29 -0.56 -4.98 -7.54
N SER A 30 -0.41 -3.75 -7.04
CA SER A 30 -1.07 -2.53 -7.53
C SER A 30 -0.04 -1.44 -7.83
N LEU A 31 -0.44 -0.36 -8.48
CA LEU A 31 0.45 0.75 -8.84
C LEU A 31 0.10 1.99 -8.03
N GLY A 32 1.10 2.57 -7.34
CA GLY A 32 0.98 3.82 -6.57
C GLY A 32 1.54 5.03 -7.31
N GLY A 33 0.88 6.17 -7.12
CA GLY A 33 1.26 7.44 -7.73
C GLY A 33 2.25 8.29 -6.92
N TRP A 34 2.55 7.92 -5.66
CA TRP A 34 3.38 8.76 -4.80
C TRP A 34 4.76 9.01 -5.39
N LEU A 35 5.18 10.29 -5.42
CA LEU A 35 6.43 10.83 -5.96
C LEU A 35 6.61 10.67 -7.47
N THR A 36 5.97 9.72 -8.12
CA THR A 36 6.19 9.42 -9.54
C THR A 36 5.12 10.01 -10.44
N LEU A 37 3.92 9.49 -10.41
CA LEU A 37 2.86 9.89 -11.33
C LEU A 37 2.35 11.31 -11.01
N GLY A 38 2.58 12.26 -11.92
CA GLY A 38 2.28 13.68 -11.71
C GLY A 38 3.36 14.45 -10.94
N GLY A 39 4.31 13.75 -10.31
CA GLY A 39 5.47 14.31 -9.62
C GLY A 39 6.71 14.35 -10.52
N SER A 40 7.60 13.38 -10.36
CA SER A 40 8.82 13.25 -11.16
C SER A 40 8.57 12.75 -12.58
N VAL A 41 7.41 12.15 -12.84
CA VAL A 41 6.98 11.66 -14.17
C VAL A 41 5.66 12.33 -14.53
N LYS A 42 5.57 12.92 -15.75
CA LYS A 42 4.39 13.66 -16.24
C LYS A 42 4.12 13.35 -17.69
N GLY A 43 2.87 13.50 -18.12
CA GLY A 43 2.47 13.37 -19.53
C GLY A 43 2.53 11.94 -20.08
N ASP A 44 3.03 11.77 -21.30
CA ASP A 44 3.05 10.48 -21.99
C ASP A 44 3.77 9.36 -21.24
N PRO A 45 4.91 9.58 -20.56
CA PRO A 45 5.53 8.56 -19.73
C PRO A 45 4.62 8.00 -18.61
N VAL A 46 3.70 8.80 -18.07
CA VAL A 46 2.69 8.31 -17.11
C VAL A 46 1.74 7.34 -17.78
N LYS A 47 1.34 7.66 -19.03
CA LYS A 47 0.47 6.79 -19.83
C LYS A 47 1.12 5.44 -20.12
N ASP A 48 2.40 5.44 -20.48
CA ASP A 48 3.14 4.21 -20.74
C ASP A 48 3.26 3.34 -19.50
N ILE A 49 3.49 3.93 -18.32
CA ILE A 49 3.56 3.23 -17.04
C ILE A 49 2.19 2.61 -16.68
N ILE A 50 1.11 3.38 -16.75
CA ILE A 50 -0.25 2.91 -16.42
C ILE A 50 -0.69 1.83 -17.42
N LYS A 51 -0.42 2.04 -18.73
CA LYS A 51 -0.73 1.04 -19.76
C LYS A 51 0.04 -0.26 -19.51
N THR A 52 1.34 -0.18 -19.20
CA THR A 52 2.15 -1.36 -18.90
C THR A 52 1.63 -2.10 -17.66
N ALA A 53 1.20 -1.38 -16.64
CA ALA A 53 0.58 -1.99 -15.45
C ALA A 53 -0.69 -2.77 -15.83
N TRP A 54 -1.58 -2.15 -16.58
CA TRP A 54 -2.81 -2.78 -17.08
C TRP A 54 -2.53 -4.01 -17.95
N ASP A 55 -1.63 -3.88 -18.91
CA ASP A 55 -1.24 -4.97 -19.82
C ASP A 55 -0.57 -6.16 -19.10
N ASN A 56 -0.20 -5.99 -17.83
CA ASN A 56 0.37 -7.03 -16.95
C ASN A 56 -0.54 -7.41 -15.78
N GLY A 57 -1.84 -7.12 -15.88
CA GLY A 57 -2.86 -7.57 -14.93
C GLY A 57 -2.99 -6.71 -13.67
N ILE A 58 -2.39 -5.52 -13.62
CA ILE A 58 -2.61 -4.54 -12.56
C ILE A 58 -3.78 -3.64 -12.97
N ASN A 59 -4.90 -3.75 -12.26
CA ASN A 59 -6.07 -2.89 -12.46
C ASN A 59 -6.38 -2.00 -11.25
N MET A 60 -5.50 -1.98 -10.25
CA MET A 60 -5.64 -1.12 -9.06
C MET A 60 -4.59 -0.02 -9.08
N PHE A 61 -5.07 1.24 -8.95
CA PHE A 61 -4.28 2.46 -8.95
C PHE A 61 -4.53 3.23 -7.66
N ASP A 62 -3.44 3.52 -6.91
CA ASP A 62 -3.48 4.19 -5.62
C ASP A 62 -2.90 5.60 -5.71
N CYS A 63 -3.65 6.59 -5.28
CA CYS A 63 -3.21 7.99 -5.17
C CYS A 63 -3.60 8.60 -3.83
N ALA A 64 -3.47 9.92 -3.69
CA ALA A 64 -3.94 10.72 -2.58
C ALA A 64 -4.13 12.17 -3.03
N GLU A 65 -5.00 12.91 -2.34
CA GLU A 65 -5.25 14.33 -2.63
C GLU A 65 -3.97 15.17 -2.67
N SER A 66 -3.01 14.86 -1.78
CA SER A 66 -1.78 15.63 -1.60
C SER A 66 -0.64 15.23 -2.54
N TYR A 67 -0.72 14.07 -3.23
CA TYR A 67 0.40 13.60 -4.04
C TYR A 67 0.71 14.57 -5.19
N ALA A 68 1.93 15.10 -5.18
CA ALA A 68 2.37 16.15 -6.11
C ALA A 68 1.39 17.35 -6.16
N GLY A 69 0.80 17.74 -5.00
CA GLY A 69 -0.17 18.83 -4.94
C GLY A 69 -1.45 18.57 -5.74
N GLY A 70 -1.90 17.32 -5.81
CA GLY A 70 -3.08 16.88 -6.57
C GLY A 70 -2.78 16.46 -8.01
N GLN A 71 -1.57 16.66 -8.51
CA GLN A 71 -1.21 16.30 -9.89
C GLN A 71 -1.24 14.80 -10.14
N SER A 72 -1.00 13.97 -9.10
CA SER A 72 -1.09 12.51 -9.24
C SER A 72 -2.50 12.07 -9.62
N GLU A 73 -3.53 12.62 -8.97
CA GLU A 73 -4.93 12.32 -9.31
C GLU A 73 -5.29 12.84 -10.71
N ILE A 74 -4.82 14.04 -11.09
CA ILE A 74 -5.06 14.62 -12.41
C ILE A 74 -4.46 13.72 -13.51
N GLU A 75 -3.22 13.28 -13.37
CA GLU A 75 -2.53 12.45 -14.34
C GLU A 75 -3.17 11.04 -14.44
N ILE A 76 -3.50 10.41 -13.32
CA ILE A 76 -4.17 9.11 -13.30
C ILE A 76 -5.53 9.21 -14.00
N GLY A 77 -6.35 10.21 -13.65
CA GLY A 77 -7.67 10.43 -14.26
C GLY A 77 -7.57 10.68 -15.77
N ARG A 78 -6.65 11.57 -16.18
CA ARG A 78 -6.39 11.86 -17.59
C ARG A 78 -6.05 10.59 -18.38
N VAL A 79 -5.08 9.81 -17.87
CA VAL A 79 -4.58 8.63 -18.57
C VAL A 79 -5.63 7.53 -18.66
N ILE A 80 -6.37 7.26 -17.57
CA ILE A 80 -7.47 6.28 -17.57
C ILE A 80 -8.50 6.64 -18.64
N LYS A 81 -8.85 7.92 -18.75
CA LYS A 81 -9.78 8.41 -19.78
C LYS A 81 -9.22 8.29 -21.19
N GLU A 82 -7.96 8.66 -21.40
CA GLU A 82 -7.29 8.56 -22.71
C GLU A 82 -7.13 7.12 -23.19
N LEU A 83 -6.85 6.18 -22.26
CA LEU A 83 -6.73 4.77 -22.58
C LEU A 83 -8.10 4.09 -22.77
N GLY A 84 -9.18 4.76 -22.38
CA GLY A 84 -10.54 4.26 -22.55
C GLY A 84 -10.85 3.04 -21.66
N PHE A 85 -10.17 2.89 -20.54
CA PHE A 85 -10.44 1.77 -19.64
C PHE A 85 -11.86 1.85 -19.10
N ARG A 86 -12.56 0.69 -19.06
CA ARG A 86 -13.89 0.63 -18.46
C ARG A 86 -13.76 0.83 -16.95
N ARG A 87 -14.49 1.83 -16.40
CA ARG A 87 -14.39 2.18 -14.96
C ARG A 87 -14.68 0.99 -14.04
N SER A 88 -15.60 0.10 -14.41
CA SER A 88 -15.96 -1.08 -13.62
C SER A 88 -14.86 -2.15 -13.56
N ASP A 89 -13.88 -2.12 -14.45
CA ASP A 89 -12.76 -3.05 -14.46
C ASP A 89 -11.58 -2.55 -13.59
N LEU A 90 -11.68 -1.29 -13.12
CA LEU A 90 -10.65 -0.61 -12.34
C LEU A 90 -10.98 -0.61 -10.85
N ILE A 91 -9.93 -0.60 -10.05
CA ILE A 91 -9.96 -0.27 -8.63
C ILE A 91 -9.12 0.99 -8.45
N VAL A 92 -9.77 2.08 -8.09
CA VAL A 92 -9.10 3.37 -7.85
C VAL A 92 -9.23 3.73 -6.39
N THR A 93 -8.11 4.07 -5.75
CA THR A 93 -8.09 4.49 -4.35
C THR A 93 -7.47 5.87 -4.21
N THR A 94 -8.01 6.67 -3.29
CA THR A 94 -7.41 7.95 -2.89
C THR A 94 -7.47 8.14 -1.39
N LYS A 95 -6.86 9.21 -0.88
CA LYS A 95 -6.70 9.43 0.56
C LYS A 95 -6.92 10.90 0.90
N ILE A 96 -7.54 11.15 2.05
CA ILE A 96 -7.86 12.48 2.57
C ILE A 96 -7.14 12.69 3.89
N PHE A 97 -6.40 13.78 4.03
CA PHE A 97 -5.83 14.33 5.26
C PHE A 97 -5.04 15.62 5.01
N TRP A 98 -4.05 15.60 4.09
CA TRP A 98 -3.04 16.67 3.95
C TRP A 98 -3.56 17.89 3.19
N GLY A 99 -4.60 17.72 2.39
CA GLY A 99 -5.10 18.76 1.51
C GLY A 99 -4.15 19.11 0.35
N THR A 100 -4.54 20.13 -0.42
CA THR A 100 -3.74 20.67 -1.53
C THR A 100 -3.48 22.16 -1.40
N ARG A 101 -3.96 22.79 -0.33
CA ARG A 101 -3.85 24.25 -0.06
C ARG A 101 -3.69 24.50 1.43
N GLU A 102 -3.28 25.71 1.78
CA GLU A 102 -3.22 26.16 3.17
C GLU A 102 -4.58 26.67 3.67
N GLY A 103 -4.81 26.53 4.96
CA GLY A 103 -6.01 27.06 5.63
C GLY A 103 -6.45 26.18 6.80
N PRO A 104 -7.21 26.74 7.77
CA PRO A 104 -7.56 26.03 9.00
C PRO A 104 -8.47 24.82 8.81
N ASN A 105 -9.17 24.73 7.67
CA ASN A 105 -10.04 23.60 7.31
C ASN A 105 -9.60 22.91 6.00
N ALA A 106 -8.39 23.19 5.54
CA ALA A 106 -7.90 22.64 4.27
C ALA A 106 -7.14 21.32 4.43
N SER A 107 -7.10 20.77 5.65
CA SER A 107 -6.45 19.51 6.00
C SER A 107 -7.12 18.86 7.22
N GLY A 108 -6.67 17.66 7.58
CA GLY A 108 -7.19 16.89 8.72
C GLY A 108 -8.40 16.02 8.35
N LEU A 109 -9.07 15.49 9.38
CA LEU A 109 -10.21 14.59 9.21
C LEU A 109 -11.52 15.18 9.74
N SER A 110 -11.66 16.53 9.77
CA SER A 110 -12.95 17.11 10.04
C SER A 110 -13.98 16.65 8.98
N ARG A 111 -15.24 16.54 9.38
CA ARG A 111 -16.33 16.22 8.45
C ARG A 111 -16.32 17.13 7.21
N LYS A 112 -16.00 18.42 7.40
CA LYS A 112 -15.90 19.38 6.31
C LYS A 112 -14.82 18.97 5.31
N HIS A 113 -13.57 18.72 5.78
CA HIS A 113 -12.46 18.39 4.89
C HIS A 113 -12.65 17.01 4.23
N ILE A 114 -13.13 16.00 4.96
CA ILE A 114 -13.41 14.69 4.38
C ILE A 114 -14.39 14.82 3.19
N ILE A 115 -15.48 15.55 3.34
CA ILE A 115 -16.51 15.70 2.30
C ILE A 115 -16.01 16.56 1.12
N GLU A 116 -15.43 17.72 1.40
CA GLU A 116 -14.97 18.64 0.35
C GLU A 116 -13.73 18.07 -0.37
N GLY A 117 -12.76 17.56 0.38
CA GLY A 117 -11.56 16.92 -0.18
C GLY A 117 -11.90 15.71 -1.07
N THR A 118 -12.90 14.91 -0.68
CA THR A 118 -13.38 13.81 -1.54
C THR A 118 -13.91 14.34 -2.88
N LYS A 119 -14.75 15.38 -2.86
CA LYS A 119 -15.27 15.99 -4.11
C LYS A 119 -14.16 16.56 -4.98
N GLU A 120 -13.19 17.24 -4.36
CA GLU A 120 -12.04 17.79 -5.07
C GLU A 120 -11.17 16.66 -5.68
N SER A 121 -10.95 15.56 -4.96
CA SER A 121 -10.24 14.38 -5.47
C SER A 121 -10.96 13.74 -6.66
N LEU A 122 -12.27 13.55 -6.58
CA LEU A 122 -13.07 13.01 -7.68
C LEU A 122 -13.02 13.92 -8.91
N ALA A 123 -13.06 15.24 -8.72
CA ALA A 123 -12.93 16.21 -9.82
C ALA A 123 -11.55 16.10 -10.49
N ARG A 124 -10.44 15.98 -9.72
CA ARG A 124 -9.09 15.78 -10.25
C ARG A 124 -8.95 14.45 -10.99
N LEU A 125 -9.51 13.38 -10.43
CA LEU A 125 -9.55 12.05 -11.05
C LEU A 125 -10.48 11.98 -12.28
N GLN A 126 -11.36 12.95 -12.47
CA GLN A 126 -12.40 12.94 -13.51
C GLN A 126 -13.31 11.71 -13.41
N MET A 127 -13.68 11.34 -12.18
CA MET A 127 -14.48 10.16 -11.85
C MET A 127 -15.63 10.53 -10.93
N ASP A 128 -16.72 9.76 -10.98
CA ASP A 128 -17.89 9.95 -10.10
C ASP A 128 -17.69 9.27 -8.73
N TYR A 129 -16.79 8.27 -8.66
CA TYR A 129 -16.48 7.53 -7.44
C TYR A 129 -15.07 6.96 -7.45
N VAL A 130 -14.56 6.67 -6.25
CA VAL A 130 -13.41 5.79 -6.03
C VAL A 130 -13.89 4.48 -5.36
N ASP A 131 -13.13 3.40 -5.49
CA ASP A 131 -13.51 2.13 -4.89
C ASP A 131 -13.24 2.14 -3.38
N VAL A 132 -12.12 2.68 -2.97
CA VAL A 132 -11.77 2.84 -1.54
C VAL A 132 -11.20 4.23 -1.29
N ILE A 133 -11.69 4.88 -0.25
CA ILE A 133 -11.14 6.14 0.25
C ILE A 133 -10.45 5.91 1.60
N PHE A 134 -9.22 6.39 1.76
CA PHE A 134 -8.45 6.20 2.98
C PHE A 134 -8.36 7.47 3.83
N ALA A 135 -8.49 7.33 5.14
CA ALA A 135 -8.02 8.32 6.11
C ALA A 135 -6.49 8.27 6.14
N HIS A 136 -5.82 9.23 5.51
CA HIS A 136 -4.38 9.17 5.21
C HIS A 136 -3.49 9.17 6.47
N ARG A 137 -3.98 9.75 7.57
CA ARG A 137 -3.39 9.71 8.93
C ARG A 137 -4.52 9.80 9.96
N ALA A 138 -4.23 9.39 11.19
CA ALA A 138 -5.13 9.66 12.31
C ALA A 138 -5.11 11.16 12.65
N ASP A 139 -6.26 11.70 12.99
CA ASP A 139 -6.40 13.10 13.41
C ASP A 139 -6.83 13.16 14.89
N HIS A 140 -5.87 13.37 15.76
CA HIS A 140 -6.10 13.45 17.20
C HIS A 140 -6.85 14.73 17.64
N THR A 141 -7.09 15.65 16.72
CA THR A 141 -7.82 16.91 16.99
C THR A 141 -9.31 16.82 16.67
N VAL A 142 -9.74 15.72 16.05
CA VAL A 142 -11.13 15.48 15.63
C VAL A 142 -11.68 14.25 16.36
N PRO A 143 -12.91 14.32 16.93
CA PRO A 143 -13.53 13.15 17.52
C PRO A 143 -13.68 11.99 16.52
N MET A 144 -13.31 10.77 16.91
CA MET A 144 -13.37 9.60 16.04
C MET A 144 -14.79 9.34 15.50
N GLU A 145 -15.84 9.66 16.29
CA GLU A 145 -17.23 9.54 15.81
C GLU A 145 -17.51 10.45 14.60
N GLU A 146 -16.95 11.67 14.58
CA GLU A 146 -17.10 12.59 13.44
C GLU A 146 -16.43 12.01 12.19
N VAL A 147 -15.23 11.45 12.34
CA VAL A 147 -14.48 10.81 11.25
C VAL A 147 -15.27 9.63 10.66
N VAL A 148 -15.73 8.69 11.51
CA VAL A 148 -16.50 7.52 11.07
C VAL A 148 -17.79 7.93 10.35
N ARG A 149 -18.55 8.89 10.91
CA ARG A 149 -19.77 9.42 10.28
C ARG A 149 -19.49 10.12 8.94
N ALA A 150 -18.36 10.81 8.83
CA ALA A 150 -18.02 11.53 7.60
C ALA A 150 -17.66 10.57 6.46
N PHE A 151 -16.86 9.53 6.71
CA PHE A 151 -16.58 8.50 5.69
C PHE A 151 -17.82 7.70 5.32
N ASN A 152 -18.70 7.41 6.28
CA ASN A 152 -19.98 6.77 5.98
C ASN A 152 -20.87 7.67 5.10
N PHE A 153 -20.92 8.98 5.35
CA PHE A 153 -21.62 9.90 4.47
C PHE A 153 -21.06 9.87 3.03
N VAL A 154 -19.74 9.81 2.87
CA VAL A 154 -19.09 9.68 1.55
C VAL A 154 -19.55 8.40 0.83
N ILE A 155 -19.67 7.29 1.57
CA ILE A 155 -20.15 6.02 1.03
C ILE A 155 -21.64 6.11 0.66
N GLU A 156 -22.47 6.69 1.52
CA GLU A 156 -23.92 6.86 1.28
C GLU A 156 -24.22 7.74 0.06
N GLN A 157 -23.33 8.70 -0.25
CA GLN A 157 -23.40 9.51 -1.46
C GLN A 157 -22.94 8.75 -2.73
N GLY A 158 -22.39 7.54 -2.58
CA GLY A 158 -21.84 6.78 -3.69
C GLY A 158 -20.50 7.32 -4.23
N TRP A 159 -19.80 8.16 -3.47
CA TRP A 159 -18.49 8.72 -3.88
C TRP A 159 -17.34 7.78 -3.58
N ALA A 160 -17.53 6.85 -2.68
CA ALA A 160 -16.67 5.70 -2.45
C ALA A 160 -17.52 4.49 -2.07
N PHE A 161 -17.02 3.27 -2.29
CA PHE A 161 -17.74 2.06 -1.88
C PHE A 161 -17.29 1.55 -0.51
N TYR A 162 -16.02 1.78 -0.18
CA TYR A 162 -15.39 1.37 1.07
C TYR A 162 -14.49 2.48 1.58
N TRP A 163 -14.16 2.41 2.87
CA TRP A 163 -13.12 3.24 3.43
C TRP A 163 -12.09 2.42 4.22
N GLY A 164 -10.90 2.99 4.40
CA GLY A 164 -9.79 2.40 5.14
C GLY A 164 -9.00 3.46 5.89
N THR A 165 -7.97 3.01 6.56
CA THR A 165 -7.05 3.83 7.35
C THR A 165 -5.62 3.72 6.80
N SER A 166 -4.73 4.66 7.11
CA SER A 166 -3.33 4.61 6.69
C SER A 166 -2.40 5.09 7.79
N GLU A 167 -1.45 4.22 8.18
CA GLU A 167 -0.50 4.44 9.27
C GLU A 167 -1.17 4.71 10.63
N TRP A 168 -2.38 4.19 10.85
CA TRP A 168 -3.06 4.24 12.13
C TRP A 168 -2.51 3.15 13.08
N SER A 169 -2.54 3.41 14.38
CA SER A 169 -2.27 2.39 15.38
C SER A 169 -3.42 1.39 15.49
N ALA A 170 -3.13 0.21 16.04
CA ALA A 170 -4.19 -0.77 16.28
C ALA A 170 -5.28 -0.23 17.22
N GLN A 171 -4.92 0.63 18.16
CA GLN A 171 -5.87 1.26 19.08
C GLN A 171 -6.84 2.20 18.35
N GLU A 172 -6.35 3.04 17.44
CA GLU A 172 -7.17 3.97 16.65
C GLU A 172 -8.11 3.24 15.70
N ILE A 173 -7.61 2.16 15.08
CA ILE A 173 -8.43 1.29 14.22
C ILE A 173 -9.52 0.59 15.04
N GLU A 174 -9.18 0.07 16.22
CA GLU A 174 -10.13 -0.56 17.15
C GLU A 174 -11.23 0.42 17.58
N GLU A 175 -10.85 1.68 17.89
CA GLU A 175 -11.81 2.73 18.25
C GLU A 175 -12.77 3.02 17.09
N ALA A 176 -12.26 3.11 15.85
CA ALA A 176 -13.09 3.30 14.67
C ALA A 176 -14.08 2.14 14.47
N HIS A 177 -13.63 0.88 14.64
CA HIS A 177 -14.49 -0.30 14.59
C HIS A 177 -15.55 -0.30 15.69
N HIS A 178 -15.17 0.03 16.93
CA HIS A 178 -16.10 0.11 18.06
C HIS A 178 -17.21 1.13 17.78
N ILE A 179 -16.82 2.34 17.35
CA ILE A 179 -17.79 3.41 17.03
C ILE A 179 -18.69 3.01 15.86
N ALA A 180 -18.13 2.47 14.79
CA ALA A 180 -18.91 2.02 13.65
C ALA A 180 -19.94 0.95 14.06
N SER A 181 -19.53 -0.05 14.85
CA SER A 181 -20.42 -1.08 15.36
C SER A 181 -21.55 -0.52 16.23
N ARG A 182 -21.21 0.37 17.17
CA ARG A 182 -22.20 1.01 18.07
C ARG A 182 -23.25 1.83 17.33
N LEU A 183 -22.84 2.43 16.20
CA LEU A 183 -23.70 3.32 15.40
C LEU A 183 -24.33 2.62 14.20
N HIS A 184 -24.11 1.30 14.02
CA HIS A 184 -24.54 0.54 12.85
C HIS A 184 -24.04 1.13 11.53
N LEU A 185 -22.79 1.58 11.51
CA LEU A 185 -22.11 2.17 10.39
C LEU A 185 -21.06 1.20 9.81
N ILE A 186 -20.60 1.47 8.60
CA ILE A 186 -19.54 0.72 7.94
C ILE A 186 -18.20 1.08 8.57
N ALA A 187 -17.48 0.08 9.10
CA ALA A 187 -16.14 0.21 9.65
C ALA A 187 -15.07 0.23 8.54
N PRO A 188 -13.83 0.68 8.83
CA PRO A 188 -12.73 0.59 7.88
C PRO A 188 -12.43 -0.88 7.54
N ILE A 189 -12.21 -1.18 6.25
CA ILE A 189 -11.99 -2.55 5.80
C ILE A 189 -10.53 -2.93 5.68
N ALA A 190 -9.64 -1.95 5.57
CA ALA A 190 -8.22 -2.16 5.34
C ALA A 190 -7.38 -1.06 5.99
N GLU A 191 -6.16 -1.41 6.33
CA GLU A 191 -5.11 -0.47 6.74
C GLU A 191 -4.05 -0.39 5.66
N GLN A 192 -3.70 0.83 5.21
CA GLN A 192 -2.56 1.04 4.34
C GLN A 192 -1.32 1.39 5.16
N CYS A 193 -0.38 0.45 5.27
CA CYS A 193 0.80 0.60 6.12
C CYS A 193 2.11 0.38 5.38
N GLU A 194 3.19 0.95 5.93
CA GLU A 194 4.54 0.59 5.51
C GLU A 194 4.88 -0.81 6.03
N HIS A 195 5.18 -1.73 5.12
CA HIS A 195 5.64 -3.07 5.45
C HIS A 195 6.72 -3.53 4.49
N HIS A 196 7.85 -3.91 5.05
CA HIS A 196 8.97 -4.48 4.31
C HIS A 196 9.90 -5.24 5.28
N MET A 197 10.84 -5.99 4.77
CA MET A 197 11.76 -6.82 5.54
C MET A 197 12.48 -6.09 6.69
N LEU A 198 12.61 -4.75 6.61
CA LEU A 198 13.28 -3.91 7.63
C LEU A 198 12.31 -3.24 8.61
N LYS A 199 10.97 -3.28 8.34
CA LYS A 199 9.93 -2.66 9.19
C LYS A 199 8.74 -3.60 9.27
N ARG A 200 8.62 -4.33 10.39
CA ARG A 200 7.75 -5.49 10.54
C ARG A 200 6.74 -5.40 11.69
N GLU A 201 7.01 -4.57 12.71
CA GLU A 201 6.31 -4.58 14.00
C GLU A 201 4.80 -4.41 13.87
N ARG A 202 4.33 -3.39 13.16
CA ARG A 202 2.89 -3.14 13.00
C ARG A 202 2.18 -4.26 12.25
N PRO A 203 2.56 -4.60 11.01
CA PRO A 203 1.82 -5.59 10.23
C PRO A 203 1.90 -7.01 10.80
N GLU A 204 2.99 -7.37 11.48
CA GLU A 204 3.20 -8.76 11.91
C GLU A 204 2.81 -9.00 13.38
N ARG A 205 2.83 -7.94 14.21
CA ARG A 205 2.53 -8.06 15.64
C ARG A 205 1.37 -7.18 16.07
N GLU A 206 1.51 -5.84 15.93
CA GLU A 206 0.53 -4.89 16.45
C GLU A 206 -0.86 -5.14 15.86
N TYR A 207 -0.97 -5.37 14.55
CA TYR A 207 -2.25 -5.58 13.86
C TYR A 207 -2.81 -7.01 13.95
N SER A 208 -2.08 -7.95 14.54
CA SER A 208 -2.54 -9.35 14.62
C SER A 208 -3.92 -9.53 15.27
N PRO A 209 -4.32 -8.76 16.31
CA PRO A 209 -5.69 -8.83 16.83
C PRO A 209 -6.75 -8.33 15.82
N LEU A 210 -6.43 -7.31 15.01
CA LEU A 210 -7.35 -6.74 14.03
C LEU A 210 -7.67 -7.73 12.92
N TYR A 211 -6.67 -8.47 12.44
CA TYR A 211 -6.89 -9.54 11.46
C TYR A 211 -7.84 -10.62 11.98
N ARG A 212 -7.63 -11.03 13.22
CA ARG A 212 -8.44 -12.08 13.86
C ARG A 212 -9.85 -11.62 14.20
N ASN A 213 -9.99 -10.40 14.73
CA ASN A 213 -11.25 -9.91 15.27
C ASN A 213 -12.16 -9.34 14.17
N TYR A 214 -11.57 -8.66 13.18
CA TYR A 214 -12.31 -7.93 12.15
C TYR A 214 -12.07 -8.45 10.74
N ASN A 215 -11.20 -9.46 10.59
CA ASN A 215 -10.79 -9.95 9.28
C ASN A 215 -10.27 -8.82 8.36
N MET A 216 -9.64 -7.81 8.98
CA MET A 216 -8.96 -6.73 8.26
C MET A 216 -7.81 -7.26 7.42
N SER A 217 -7.39 -6.47 6.47
CA SER A 217 -6.17 -6.73 5.70
C SER A 217 -5.37 -5.46 5.51
N THR A 218 -4.14 -5.63 5.02
CA THR A 218 -3.28 -4.50 4.69
C THR A 218 -3.18 -4.28 3.17
N THR A 219 -3.08 -3.01 2.78
CA THR A 219 -2.52 -2.58 1.50
C THR A 219 -1.15 -1.99 1.81
N VAL A 220 -0.10 -2.52 1.20
CA VAL A 220 1.26 -2.24 1.65
C VAL A 220 1.98 -1.29 0.72
N PHE A 221 2.52 -0.20 1.25
CA PHE A 221 3.43 0.69 0.54
C PHE A 221 4.90 0.49 0.98
N SER A 222 5.83 1.03 0.21
CA SER A 222 7.28 0.97 0.45
C SER A 222 7.86 -0.44 0.62
N ALA A 223 7.32 -1.46 -0.03
CA ALA A 223 7.79 -2.84 0.08
C ALA A 223 9.29 -3.03 -0.23
N LEU A 224 9.88 -2.10 -0.99
CA LEU A 224 11.33 -2.03 -1.27
C LEU A 224 12.09 -1.07 -0.33
N ALA A 225 11.48 -0.64 0.79
CA ALA A 225 12.12 0.24 1.79
C ALA A 225 12.72 1.52 1.18
N GLY A 226 11.99 2.20 0.28
CA GLY A 226 12.51 3.39 -0.40
C GLY A 226 13.65 3.11 -1.38
N GLY A 227 13.86 1.87 -1.76
CA GLY A 227 14.91 1.40 -2.68
C GLY A 227 16.09 0.70 -1.99
N PHE A 228 16.13 0.61 -0.67
CA PHE A 228 17.18 -0.14 0.05
C PHE A 228 17.18 -1.61 -0.34
N LEU A 229 16.02 -2.23 -0.41
CA LEU A 229 15.85 -3.64 -0.78
C LEU A 229 15.95 -3.89 -2.31
N THR A 230 16.53 -2.96 -3.05
CA THR A 230 16.98 -3.22 -4.43
C THR A 230 18.48 -3.52 -4.52
N GLY A 231 19.21 -3.37 -3.40
CA GLY A 231 20.66 -3.50 -3.35
C GLY A 231 21.45 -2.30 -3.89
N LYS A 232 20.79 -1.32 -4.51
CA LYS A 232 21.48 -0.19 -5.18
C LYS A 232 22.28 0.73 -4.23
N TYR A 233 21.97 0.67 -2.93
CA TYR A 233 22.68 1.44 -1.91
C TYR A 233 23.78 0.64 -1.18
N ASN A 234 24.04 -0.61 -1.60
CA ASN A 234 25.02 -1.48 -0.95
C ASN A 234 26.44 -0.90 -0.99
N GLU A 235 26.78 -0.16 -2.05
CA GLU A 235 28.11 0.47 -2.23
C GLU A 235 28.08 1.99 -2.07
N GLY A 236 27.05 2.55 -1.43
CA GLY A 236 26.86 3.98 -1.23
C GLY A 236 25.62 4.51 -1.97
N ILE A 237 25.54 5.85 -2.09
CA ILE A 237 24.40 6.52 -2.74
C ILE A 237 24.75 6.77 -4.21
N PRO A 238 24.14 6.05 -5.18
CA PRO A 238 24.43 6.28 -6.59
C PRO A 238 23.97 7.67 -7.04
N GLU A 239 24.73 8.29 -7.94
CA GLU A 239 24.36 9.53 -8.60
C GLU A 239 23.00 9.37 -9.31
N GLY A 240 22.15 10.41 -9.25
CA GLY A 240 20.80 10.38 -9.82
C GLY A 240 19.79 9.49 -9.08
N SER A 241 20.19 8.79 -8.01
CA SER A 241 19.28 8.04 -7.17
C SER A 241 18.40 8.98 -6.33
N ARG A 242 17.25 8.47 -5.86
CA ARG A 242 16.30 9.26 -5.04
C ARG A 242 17.01 9.94 -3.86
N LEU A 243 17.87 9.25 -3.13
CA LEU A 243 18.59 9.82 -1.99
C LEU A 243 19.63 10.88 -2.38
N ALA A 244 20.09 10.88 -3.65
CA ALA A 244 21.01 11.87 -4.16
C ALA A 244 20.32 13.16 -4.64
N VAL A 245 19.11 13.05 -5.20
CA VAL A 245 18.44 14.16 -5.91
C VAL A 245 17.28 14.81 -5.14
N GLU A 246 16.60 14.07 -4.27
CA GLU A 246 15.45 14.60 -3.54
C GLU A 246 15.84 15.59 -2.45
N GLN A 247 15.18 16.74 -2.45
CA GLN A 247 15.46 17.83 -1.52
C GLN A 247 14.61 17.81 -0.25
N GLU A 248 13.60 16.96 -0.20
CA GLU A 248 12.76 16.83 0.99
C GLU A 248 13.56 16.34 2.20
N GLU A 249 13.30 16.92 3.35
CA GLU A 249 14.00 16.65 4.61
C GLU A 249 14.06 15.16 4.98
N GLN A 250 12.99 14.42 4.69
CA GLN A 250 12.94 12.98 4.96
C GLN A 250 13.98 12.18 4.17
N PHE A 251 14.31 12.58 2.93
CA PHE A 251 15.32 11.89 2.11
C PHE A 251 16.72 12.28 2.52
N LYS A 252 16.93 13.55 2.90
CA LYS A 252 18.19 14.01 3.47
C LYS A 252 18.54 13.28 4.77
N LYS A 253 17.55 13.12 5.67
CA LYS A 253 17.71 12.33 6.90
C LYS A 253 18.04 10.87 6.63
N LYS A 254 17.39 10.26 5.61
CA LYS A 254 17.71 8.89 5.20
C LYS A 254 19.14 8.77 4.64
N ALA A 255 19.57 9.72 3.83
CA ALA A 255 20.94 9.75 3.31
C ALA A 255 21.98 9.88 4.44
N GLN A 256 21.75 10.77 5.41
CA GLN A 256 22.60 10.93 6.60
C GLN A 256 22.60 9.65 7.47
N TRP A 257 21.42 9.04 7.64
CA TRP A 257 21.32 7.80 8.42
C TRP A 257 22.14 6.66 7.81
N LEU A 258 22.27 6.58 6.49
CA LEU A 258 23.12 5.57 5.84
C LEU A 258 24.58 5.62 6.31
N GLU A 259 25.08 6.81 6.62
CA GLU A 259 26.45 6.99 7.10
C GLU A 259 26.61 6.69 8.59
N SER A 260 25.52 6.55 9.33
CA SER A 260 25.54 6.21 10.75
C SER A 260 25.97 4.75 11.00
N PRO A 261 26.43 4.41 12.22
CA PRO A 261 26.75 3.02 12.57
C PRO A 261 25.55 2.07 12.36
N GLU A 262 24.34 2.51 12.68
CA GLU A 262 23.11 1.77 12.51
C GLU A 262 22.78 1.54 11.03
N GLY A 263 22.93 2.58 10.20
CA GLY A 263 22.73 2.50 8.76
C GLY A 263 23.72 1.53 8.11
N LYS A 264 25.01 1.62 8.47
CA LYS A 264 26.05 0.70 7.98
C LYS A 264 25.75 -0.76 8.37
N LYS A 265 25.32 -0.99 9.62
CA LYS A 265 24.91 -2.33 10.07
C LYS A 265 23.70 -2.85 9.27
N GLN A 266 22.76 -1.96 8.94
CA GLN A 266 21.59 -2.34 8.13
C GLN A 266 21.98 -2.66 6.68
N ILE A 267 22.89 -1.90 6.07
CA ILE A 267 23.42 -2.20 4.74
C ILE A 267 24.14 -3.55 4.70
N GLU A 268 24.89 -3.89 5.75
CA GLU A 268 25.54 -5.20 5.85
C GLU A 268 24.52 -6.36 5.83
N LYS A 269 23.39 -6.21 6.54
CA LYS A 269 22.29 -7.18 6.46
C LYS A 269 21.70 -7.26 5.05
N ILE A 270 21.54 -6.14 4.36
CA ILE A 270 21.02 -6.08 3.00
C ILE A 270 22.01 -6.75 2.02
N ARG A 271 23.32 -6.60 2.19
CA ARG A 271 24.34 -7.30 1.40
C ARG A 271 24.21 -8.81 1.55
N LYS A 272 24.17 -9.31 2.80
CA LYS A 272 23.94 -10.74 3.07
C LYS A 272 22.65 -11.26 2.46
N LEU A 273 21.59 -10.47 2.54
CA LEU A 273 20.30 -10.81 1.95
C LEU A 273 20.37 -10.81 0.41
N THR A 274 21.19 -9.93 -0.19
CA THR A 274 21.42 -9.90 -1.64
C THR A 274 22.13 -11.17 -2.08
N GLU A 275 23.22 -11.54 -1.41
CA GLU A 275 23.96 -12.77 -1.67
C GLU A 275 23.07 -14.02 -1.53
N PHE A 276 22.28 -14.09 -0.46
CA PHE A 276 21.31 -15.16 -0.24
C PHE A 276 20.27 -15.23 -1.37
N ALA A 277 19.70 -14.10 -1.77
CA ALA A 277 18.73 -14.05 -2.84
C ALA A 277 19.28 -14.57 -4.17
N GLU A 278 20.51 -14.18 -4.52
CA GLU A 278 21.17 -14.56 -5.77
C GLU A 278 21.64 -16.02 -5.78
N GLN A 279 22.30 -16.47 -4.70
CA GLN A 279 22.97 -17.77 -4.67
C GLN A 279 22.05 -18.91 -4.28
N GLU A 280 21.11 -18.71 -3.36
CA GLU A 280 20.28 -19.78 -2.82
C GLU A 280 18.83 -19.75 -3.36
N VAL A 281 18.26 -18.57 -3.62
CA VAL A 281 16.89 -18.46 -4.16
C VAL A 281 16.88 -18.33 -5.69
N GLY A 282 17.97 -17.81 -6.26
CA GLY A 282 18.13 -17.60 -7.71
C GLY A 282 17.28 -16.42 -8.20
N CYS A 283 17.31 -15.29 -7.48
CA CYS A 283 16.59 -14.08 -7.86
C CYS A 283 17.27 -12.80 -7.37
N LYS A 284 16.82 -11.65 -7.88
CA LYS A 284 17.24 -10.35 -7.32
C LYS A 284 16.65 -10.17 -5.93
N ILE A 285 17.36 -9.42 -5.06
CA ILE A 285 16.84 -9.04 -3.73
C ILE A 285 15.50 -8.30 -3.83
N SER A 286 15.27 -7.46 -4.84
CA SER A 286 14.01 -6.77 -5.06
C SER A 286 12.83 -7.72 -5.27
N HIS A 287 13.03 -8.79 -6.06
CA HIS A 287 12.00 -9.80 -6.29
C HIS A 287 11.72 -10.59 -5.00
N LEU A 288 12.77 -10.95 -4.25
CA LEU A 288 12.65 -11.61 -2.95
C LEU A 288 11.86 -10.75 -1.97
N ALA A 289 12.19 -9.46 -1.86
CA ALA A 289 11.54 -8.54 -0.94
C ALA A 289 10.05 -8.33 -1.26
N LEU A 290 9.71 -8.14 -2.54
CA LEU A 290 8.33 -8.02 -2.98
C LEU A 290 7.53 -9.30 -2.74
N ALA A 291 8.09 -10.46 -3.08
CA ALA A 291 7.47 -11.76 -2.84
C ALA A 291 7.27 -12.02 -1.34
N TRP A 292 8.24 -11.66 -0.51
CA TRP A 292 8.16 -11.82 0.94
C TRP A 292 6.99 -11.02 1.55
N VAL A 293 6.81 -9.77 1.17
CA VAL A 293 5.64 -8.97 1.59
C VAL A 293 4.34 -9.56 1.04
N ALA A 294 4.32 -9.89 -0.25
CA ALA A 294 3.16 -10.44 -0.92
C ALA A 294 2.74 -11.82 -0.37
N ARG A 295 3.67 -12.59 0.20
CA ARG A 295 3.38 -13.89 0.82
C ARG A 295 2.56 -13.76 2.11
N ASN A 296 2.61 -12.64 2.82
CA ASN A 296 1.84 -12.45 4.04
C ASN A 296 0.33 -12.59 3.73
N PRO A 297 -0.40 -13.53 4.39
CA PRO A 297 -1.81 -13.77 4.09
C PRO A 297 -2.73 -12.58 4.43
N ASN A 298 -2.29 -11.69 5.32
CA ASN A 298 -3.03 -10.48 5.69
C ASN A 298 -2.76 -9.30 4.74
N THR A 299 -1.81 -9.41 3.82
CA THR A 299 -1.55 -8.42 2.77
C THR A 299 -2.45 -8.71 1.57
N SER A 300 -3.40 -7.82 1.28
CA SER A 300 -4.27 -7.95 0.10
C SER A 300 -3.57 -7.49 -1.17
N THR A 301 -2.82 -6.40 -1.10
CA THR A 301 -2.06 -5.88 -2.25
C THR A 301 -0.78 -5.18 -1.80
N VAL A 302 0.24 -5.30 -2.64
CA VAL A 302 1.51 -4.58 -2.51
C VAL A 302 1.53 -3.47 -3.56
N ILE A 303 1.62 -2.22 -3.10
CA ILE A 303 1.60 -1.04 -3.95
C ILE A 303 3.01 -0.79 -4.49
N LEU A 304 3.18 -1.01 -5.78
CA LEU A 304 4.42 -0.79 -6.49
C LEU A 304 4.60 0.70 -6.83
N GLY A 305 5.83 1.19 -6.74
CA GLY A 305 6.23 2.46 -7.34
C GLY A 305 7.06 2.21 -8.60
N ALA A 306 6.75 2.92 -9.67
CA ALA A 306 7.53 2.85 -10.91
C ALA A 306 7.68 4.24 -11.54
N SER A 307 8.86 4.55 -12.02
CA SER A 307 9.16 5.74 -12.83
C SER A 307 9.39 5.41 -14.32
N ARG A 308 9.37 4.11 -14.68
CA ARG A 308 9.53 3.58 -16.04
C ARG A 308 8.76 2.26 -16.15
N PRO A 309 8.23 1.94 -17.35
CA PRO A 309 7.49 0.70 -17.62
C PRO A 309 8.25 -0.58 -17.24
N GLU A 310 9.57 -0.63 -17.53
CA GLU A 310 10.41 -1.81 -17.26
C GLU A 310 10.49 -2.17 -15.79
N GLN A 311 10.31 -1.21 -14.88
CA GLN A 311 10.30 -1.49 -13.44
C GLN A 311 9.05 -2.27 -13.03
N ILE A 312 7.92 -2.08 -13.73
CA ILE A 312 6.70 -2.85 -13.48
C ILE A 312 6.93 -4.32 -13.87
N THR A 313 7.36 -4.55 -15.10
CA THR A 313 7.61 -5.92 -15.59
C THR A 313 8.71 -6.64 -14.81
N ASP A 314 9.75 -5.92 -14.37
CA ASP A 314 10.79 -6.49 -13.51
C ASP A 314 10.25 -6.83 -12.11
N ASN A 315 9.50 -5.92 -11.48
CA ASN A 315 8.92 -6.15 -10.16
C ASN A 315 7.92 -7.32 -10.13
N LEU A 316 7.16 -7.53 -11.21
CA LEU A 316 6.19 -8.63 -11.31
C LEU A 316 6.85 -10.01 -11.36
N LYS A 317 8.15 -10.13 -11.65
CA LYS A 317 8.90 -11.38 -11.49
C LYS A 317 8.89 -11.90 -10.04
N ALA A 318 8.53 -11.05 -9.07
CA ALA A 318 8.28 -11.48 -7.71
C ALA A 318 7.19 -12.56 -7.59
N LEU A 319 6.23 -12.62 -8.54
CA LEU A 319 5.22 -13.69 -8.59
C LEU A 319 5.84 -15.08 -8.75
N GLU A 320 6.94 -15.17 -9.52
CA GLU A 320 7.67 -16.44 -9.73
C GLU A 320 8.45 -16.88 -8.48
N ILE A 321 8.69 -15.95 -7.54
CA ILE A 321 9.43 -16.22 -6.30
C ILE A 321 8.49 -16.68 -5.17
N LEU A 322 7.20 -16.35 -5.20
CA LEU A 322 6.24 -16.74 -4.18
C LEU A 322 6.30 -18.25 -3.82
N PRO A 323 6.28 -19.19 -4.78
CA PRO A 323 6.35 -20.62 -4.46
C PRO A 323 7.71 -21.07 -3.92
N LYS A 324 8.78 -20.29 -4.11
CA LYS A 324 10.11 -20.58 -3.59
C LYS A 324 10.28 -20.18 -2.11
N LEU A 325 9.38 -19.39 -1.55
CA LEU A 325 9.42 -18.95 -0.15
C LEU A 325 8.95 -20.07 0.79
N THR A 326 9.75 -21.14 0.86
CA THR A 326 9.54 -22.24 1.80
C THR A 326 9.82 -21.81 3.25
N PRO A 327 9.38 -22.59 4.27
CA PRO A 327 9.75 -22.29 5.66
C PRO A 327 11.25 -22.12 5.87
N VAL A 328 12.07 -22.96 5.25
CA VAL A 328 13.55 -22.89 5.34
C VAL A 328 14.08 -21.55 4.80
N VAL A 329 13.57 -21.09 3.65
CA VAL A 329 13.95 -19.79 3.08
C VAL A 329 13.54 -18.65 4.00
N LEU A 330 12.35 -18.72 4.60
CA LEU A 330 11.87 -17.68 5.52
C LEU A 330 12.67 -17.65 6.83
N ASP A 331 13.00 -18.79 7.40
CA ASP A 331 13.82 -18.89 8.60
C ASP A 331 15.21 -18.28 8.33
N ARG A 332 15.78 -18.55 7.14
CA ARG A 332 17.07 -17.97 6.75
C ARG A 332 17.00 -16.44 6.60
N ILE A 333 15.92 -15.91 6.04
CA ILE A 333 15.68 -14.46 5.99
C ILE A 333 15.59 -13.87 7.40
N ASP A 334 14.87 -14.52 8.31
CA ASP A 334 14.72 -14.09 9.69
C ASP A 334 16.08 -14.09 10.44
N GLU A 335 16.93 -15.09 10.21
CA GLU A 335 18.30 -15.17 10.76
C GLU A 335 19.19 -14.01 10.26
N ILE A 336 19.13 -13.68 8.97
CA ILE A 336 19.92 -12.58 8.39
C ILE A 336 19.47 -11.23 8.94
N LEU A 337 18.15 -11.03 9.03
CA LEU A 337 17.57 -9.74 9.41
C LEU A 337 17.59 -9.51 10.91
N GLU A 338 17.44 -10.54 11.74
CA GLU A 338 17.41 -10.46 13.23
C GLU A 338 16.38 -9.45 13.75
N ASN A 339 15.24 -9.31 13.06
CA ASN A 339 14.22 -8.30 13.39
C ASN A 339 12.79 -8.85 13.35
N LYS A 340 12.63 -10.17 13.46
CA LYS A 340 11.32 -10.79 13.55
C LYS A 340 10.63 -10.31 14.84
N PRO A 341 9.43 -9.74 14.74
CA PRO A 341 8.70 -9.31 15.94
C PRO A 341 8.40 -10.49 16.85
N GLU A 342 8.61 -10.29 18.15
CA GLU A 342 8.23 -11.28 19.14
C GLU A 342 6.70 -11.42 19.19
N PRO A 343 6.14 -12.63 19.12
CA PRO A 343 4.71 -12.81 19.23
C PRO A 343 4.19 -12.37 20.60
N TRP A 344 2.90 -12.03 20.69
CA TRP A 344 2.28 -11.75 21.97
C TRP A 344 2.43 -12.94 22.92
N PRO A 345 2.78 -12.73 24.18
CA PRO A 345 2.96 -13.83 25.12
C PRO A 345 1.64 -14.57 25.35
N THR A 346 1.68 -15.89 25.25
CA THR A 346 0.52 -16.76 25.45
C THR A 346 0.46 -17.37 26.85
N TYR A 347 1.50 -17.17 27.65
CA TYR A 347 1.64 -17.76 29.00
C TYR A 347 1.43 -19.28 29.00
N GLY A 348 1.96 -19.96 27.98
CA GLY A 348 1.85 -21.41 27.81
C GLY A 348 0.54 -21.89 27.18
N ARG A 349 -0.34 -20.99 26.75
CA ARG A 349 -1.57 -21.33 26.02
C ARG A 349 -1.36 -21.09 24.51
N PRO A 350 -1.70 -22.04 23.65
CA PRO A 350 -1.67 -21.79 22.21
C PRO A 350 -2.73 -20.75 21.81
N PHE A 351 -2.43 -19.96 20.78
CA PHE A 351 -3.49 -19.14 20.14
C PHE A 351 -4.53 -20.09 19.54
N LEU A 352 -5.81 -19.79 19.78
CA LEU A 352 -6.88 -20.48 19.10
C LEU A 352 -6.92 -20.01 17.65
N ASP A 353 -6.41 -20.83 16.76
CA ASP A 353 -6.64 -20.69 15.33
C ASP A 353 -8.16 -20.80 15.07
N PRO A 354 -8.77 -19.94 14.26
CA PRO A 354 -10.17 -20.08 13.84
C PRO A 354 -10.52 -21.46 13.32
N ILE A 355 -9.57 -22.14 12.69
CA ILE A 355 -9.72 -23.55 12.24
C ILE A 355 -9.66 -24.53 13.41
N SER A 356 -8.93 -24.22 14.48
CA SER A 356 -8.86 -25.11 15.66
C SER A 356 -10.14 -25.13 16.49
N ARG A 357 -11.03 -24.13 16.34
CA ARG A 357 -12.37 -24.17 16.91
C ARG A 357 -13.24 -25.30 16.33
N LEU A 358 -12.88 -25.83 15.18
CA LEU A 358 -13.57 -26.95 14.54
C LEU A 358 -12.96 -28.31 14.89
N LYS A 359 -11.77 -28.34 15.51
CA LYS A 359 -11.20 -29.60 16.04
C LYS A 359 -11.68 -29.76 17.48
N VAL A 360 -12.78 -30.50 17.62
CA VAL A 360 -13.17 -31.10 18.90
C VAL A 360 -12.03 -32.06 19.26
N ILE A 361 -11.37 -31.77 20.38
CA ILE A 361 -10.39 -32.67 20.99
C ILE A 361 -11.13 -33.89 21.53
#